data_ad33fef3018c0f907f776fd5a7ab1783
#
_entry.id   ad33fef3018c0f907f776fd5a7ab1783
#
_cell.length_a   1.000
_cell.length_b   1.000
_cell.length_c   1.000
_cell.angle_alpha   90.00
_cell.angle_beta   90.00
_cell.angle_gamma   90.00
#
_symmetry.space_group_name_H-M   'P 1'
#
loop_
_entity.id
_entity.type
_entity.pdbx_description
1 polymer ?
#
loop_
_entity_poly.entity_id
_entity_poly.type
_entity_poly.pdbx_seq_one_letter_code
_entity_poly.pdbx_strand_id
1 'polypeptide(L)'
;MRKGYIWNRLLRSLVSILIIMLIVFTMVYTLVPRDNIFFEDSTYRKLGGKSDDKTEYVYSTWQKLGYLNYVRINDYCLNLYEAGSPEMIAAIEPDSPESQAFVEQYSAQGYTIANYLQSGRYYAYKDTPVIKRMANWLAHLIVIDTPWSVKDETNPDLERGLRFGTTPTGGVALIGSGTTHKYLLYTDSRFPWIHQNIITLNFGTSYPTYQGLDVLRVLFQSQGTEVKRPVTFETGYEAESGIIFGSLKYKSVLDRMDMKKFTDHYASFETQKNQPSMIGTSFIMGLFAMAVAYILGLPFGVLMARNKDKFADKLGMVYIIFIIAVPSLAYIDLFRYLGTTLFNLPSVFTTYGPGDVRSWILPIISLALPSIASLMLWTRRYVVDQMNSDYVKFAKAKGLNQREIFSGHIFKNAVIPIAQGIPASLAACITG
;
A
#
# COMPACT_ATOMS: atom_id res chain seq x y z
N MET A 1 -17.89 24.02 -21.56
CA MET A 1 -17.14 24.07 -20.27
C MET A 1 -15.73 24.62 -20.52
N ARG A 2 -15.30 25.64 -19.80
CA ARG A 2 -13.96 26.24 -19.96
C ARG A 2 -12.90 25.16 -19.60
N LYS A 3 -12.00 24.84 -20.53
CA LYS A 3 -10.91 23.86 -20.32
C LYS A 3 -10.09 24.12 -19.02
N GLY A 4 -9.97 25.38 -18.61
CA GLY A 4 -9.31 25.78 -17.38
C GLY A 4 -10.03 25.42 -16.08
N TYR A 5 -11.36 25.22 -16.09
CA TYR A 5 -12.13 24.88 -14.88
C TYR A 5 -11.79 23.46 -14.36
N ILE A 6 -11.75 22.48 -15.28
CA ILE A 6 -11.43 21.09 -14.93
C ILE A 6 -9.99 21.01 -14.41
N TRP A 7 -9.06 21.71 -15.07
CA TRP A 7 -7.64 21.74 -14.69
C TRP A 7 -7.42 22.33 -13.29
N ASN A 8 -8.07 23.48 -13.01
CA ASN A 8 -8.00 24.09 -11.68
C ASN A 8 -8.64 23.23 -10.60
N ARG A 9 -9.68 22.48 -10.89
CA ARG A 9 -10.31 21.56 -9.94
C ARG A 9 -9.41 20.37 -9.64
N LEU A 10 -8.79 19.79 -10.68
CA LEU A 10 -7.81 18.71 -10.55
C LEU A 10 -6.61 19.15 -9.72
N LEU A 11 -6.06 20.32 -10.02
CA LEU A 11 -4.92 20.88 -9.27
C LEU A 11 -5.26 21.11 -7.79
N ARG A 12 -6.43 21.67 -7.49
CA ARG A 12 -6.90 21.85 -6.10
C ARG A 12 -7.03 20.50 -5.38
N SER A 13 -7.56 19.48 -6.06
CA SER A 13 -7.68 18.14 -5.46
C SER A 13 -6.31 17.53 -5.16
N LEU A 14 -5.34 17.67 -6.08
CA LEU A 14 -3.97 17.19 -5.87
C LEU A 14 -3.30 17.92 -4.69
N VAL A 15 -3.45 19.25 -4.62
CA VAL A 15 -2.92 20.04 -3.49
C VAL A 15 -3.57 19.61 -2.17
N SER A 16 -4.88 19.38 -2.15
CA SER A 16 -5.58 18.92 -0.94
C SER A 16 -5.08 17.55 -0.48
N ILE A 17 -4.90 16.60 -1.41
CA ILE A 17 -4.34 15.27 -1.11
C ILE A 17 -2.94 15.41 -0.52
N LEU A 18 -2.09 16.24 -1.14
CA LEU A 18 -0.74 16.48 -0.64
C LEU A 18 -0.76 17.05 0.79
N ILE A 19 -1.59 18.05 1.06
CA ILE A 19 -1.71 18.65 2.41
C ILE A 19 -2.16 17.60 3.43
N ILE A 20 -3.16 16.78 3.08
CA ILE A 20 -3.65 15.70 3.98
C ILE A 20 -2.53 14.70 4.25
N MET A 21 -1.80 14.27 3.22
CA MET A 21 -0.66 13.36 3.40
C MET A 21 0.42 13.95 4.31
N LEU A 22 0.74 15.24 4.18
CA LEU A 22 1.72 15.91 5.03
C LEU A 22 1.26 16.00 6.48
N ILE A 23 -0.02 16.30 6.71
CA ILE A 23 -0.61 16.32 8.06
C ILE A 23 -0.53 14.92 8.68
N VAL A 24 -1.00 13.89 7.97
CA VAL A 24 -0.98 12.49 8.46
C VAL A 24 0.46 12.03 8.73
N PHE A 25 1.39 12.32 7.81
CA PHE A 25 2.80 12.01 8.00
C PHE A 25 3.33 12.65 9.29
N THR A 26 3.10 13.95 9.47
CA THR A 26 3.54 14.67 10.67
C THR A 26 2.93 14.08 11.93
N MET A 27 1.63 13.79 11.92
CA MET A 27 0.94 13.18 13.07
C MET A 27 1.51 11.80 13.42
N VAL A 28 1.69 10.93 12.44
CA VAL A 28 2.24 9.58 12.67
C VAL A 28 3.66 9.69 13.25
N TYR A 29 4.51 10.50 12.68
CA TYR A 29 5.91 10.58 13.10
C TYR A 29 6.16 11.40 14.38
N THR A 30 5.17 12.16 14.86
CA THR A 30 5.26 12.92 16.12
C THR A 30 4.50 12.24 17.26
N LEU A 31 3.36 11.61 16.98
CA LEU A 31 2.48 11.07 18.01
C LEU A 31 2.71 9.58 18.29
N VAL A 32 3.15 8.81 17.26
CA VAL A 32 3.39 7.38 17.42
C VAL A 32 4.83 7.16 17.89
N PRO A 33 5.04 6.54 19.07
CA PRO A 33 6.37 6.18 19.54
C PRO A 33 7.08 5.27 18.53
N ARG A 34 8.31 5.61 18.18
CA ARG A 34 9.10 4.84 17.20
C ARG A 34 9.34 3.38 17.60
N ASP A 35 9.27 3.07 18.90
CA ASP A 35 9.43 1.71 19.41
C ASP A 35 8.27 0.78 19.02
N ASN A 36 7.09 1.35 18.72
CA ASN A 36 5.92 0.56 18.31
C ASN A 36 6.14 -0.25 17.03
N ILE A 37 7.12 0.15 16.19
CA ILE A 37 7.48 -0.62 14.99
C ILE A 37 7.99 -2.02 15.30
N PHE A 38 8.52 -2.26 16.52
CA PHE A 38 9.05 -3.54 16.96
C PHE A 38 8.00 -4.45 17.60
N PHE A 39 6.75 -3.99 17.76
CA PHE A 39 5.72 -4.73 18.50
C PHE A 39 5.47 -6.13 17.94
N GLU A 40 5.44 -6.28 16.61
CA GLU A 40 5.23 -7.58 15.94
C GLU A 40 6.52 -8.16 15.33
N ASP A 41 7.66 -7.56 15.61
CA ASP A 41 8.94 -7.97 15.05
C ASP A 41 9.47 -9.24 15.71
N SER A 42 9.48 -10.32 14.94
CA SER A 42 9.97 -11.62 15.39
C SER A 42 11.47 -11.64 15.66
N THR A 43 12.26 -10.84 14.92
CA THR A 43 13.71 -10.73 15.10
C THR A 43 14.02 -9.98 16.39
N TYR A 44 13.34 -8.87 16.62
CA TYR A 44 13.48 -8.11 17.86
C TYR A 44 13.12 -8.94 19.11
N ARG A 45 12.11 -9.82 19.01
CA ARG A 45 11.71 -10.72 20.10
C ARG A 45 12.73 -11.83 20.37
N LYS A 46 13.42 -12.31 19.33
CA LYS A 46 14.46 -13.36 19.46
C LYS A 46 15.76 -12.83 20.03
N LEU A 47 16.07 -11.56 19.83
CA LEU A 47 17.25 -10.93 20.41
C LEU A 47 17.05 -10.76 21.91
N GLY A 48 17.98 -11.31 22.69
CA GLY A 48 17.88 -11.32 24.16
C GLY A 48 17.92 -9.92 24.77
N GLY A 49 17.19 -9.74 25.83
CA GLY A 49 17.09 -8.59 26.73
C GLY A 49 17.78 -7.27 26.32
N LYS A 50 18.84 -6.93 27.03
CA LYS A 50 19.66 -5.72 26.80
C LYS A 50 20.98 -6.07 26.10
N SER A 51 20.96 -6.89 25.06
CA SER A 51 22.15 -7.25 24.29
C SER A 51 22.59 -6.13 23.36
N ASP A 52 23.86 -6.08 23.04
CA ASP A 52 24.44 -5.15 22.08
C ASP A 52 23.81 -5.36 20.69
N ASP A 53 23.61 -6.63 20.29
CA ASP A 53 22.95 -6.99 19.04
C ASP A 53 21.53 -6.41 18.94
N LYS A 54 20.79 -6.40 20.05
CA LYS A 54 19.46 -5.81 20.09
C LYS A 54 19.51 -4.29 19.91
N THR A 55 20.45 -3.63 20.55
CA THR A 55 20.68 -2.20 20.41
C THR A 55 21.06 -1.85 18.97
N GLU A 56 22.00 -2.59 18.39
CA GLU A 56 22.40 -2.43 16.99
C GLU A 56 21.24 -2.65 16.03
N TYR A 57 20.44 -3.68 16.23
CA TYR A 57 19.26 -3.97 15.44
C TYR A 57 18.24 -2.82 15.46
N VAL A 58 17.97 -2.26 16.64
CA VAL A 58 17.05 -1.14 16.82
C VAL A 58 17.55 0.10 16.09
N TYR A 59 18.78 0.54 16.34
CA TYR A 59 19.33 1.76 15.74
C TYR A 59 19.53 1.62 14.23
N SER A 60 19.98 0.47 13.74
CA SER A 60 20.11 0.20 12.30
C SER A 60 18.74 0.19 11.59
N THR A 61 17.70 -0.31 12.25
CA THR A 61 16.35 -0.30 11.73
C THR A 61 15.79 1.13 11.68
N TRP A 62 15.98 1.92 12.75
CA TRP A 62 15.59 3.33 12.74
C TRP A 62 16.33 4.15 11.67
N GLN A 63 17.60 3.84 11.41
CA GLN A 63 18.37 4.45 10.33
C GLN A 63 17.77 4.08 8.96
N LYS A 64 17.48 2.80 8.70
CA LYS A 64 16.84 2.33 7.46
C LYS A 64 15.49 3.02 7.19
N LEU A 65 14.75 3.31 8.25
CA LEU A 65 13.47 4.02 8.19
C LEU A 65 13.62 5.56 8.21
N GLY A 66 14.85 6.06 8.22
CA GLY A 66 15.15 7.50 8.16
C GLY A 66 14.86 8.28 9.44
N TYR A 67 14.67 7.61 10.60
CA TYR A 67 14.44 8.28 11.87
C TYR A 67 15.67 9.01 12.38
N LEU A 68 16.85 8.44 12.16
CA LEU A 68 18.12 8.97 12.62
C LEU A 68 19.26 8.53 11.69
N ASN A 69 20.40 9.16 11.85
CA ASN A 69 21.68 8.66 11.35
C ASN A 69 22.38 7.93 12.50
N TYR A 70 22.90 6.76 12.20
CA TYR A 70 23.57 5.89 13.16
C TYR A 70 24.92 5.46 12.63
N VAL A 71 25.94 5.55 13.46
CA VAL A 71 27.32 5.20 13.12
C VAL A 71 27.91 4.42 14.27
N ARG A 72 28.49 3.26 13.96
CA ARG A 72 29.20 2.43 14.93
C ARG A 72 30.69 2.75 14.88
N ILE A 73 31.38 2.57 16.01
CA ILE A 73 32.84 2.62 16.03
C ILE A 73 33.46 1.62 15.05
N ASN A 74 32.83 0.45 14.87
CA ASN A 74 33.24 -0.53 13.90
C ASN A 74 33.27 0.02 12.47
N ASP A 75 32.24 0.73 12.05
CA ASP A 75 32.15 1.32 10.71
C ASP A 75 33.17 2.46 10.52
N TYR A 76 33.48 3.17 11.59
CA TYR A 76 34.54 4.19 11.61
C TYR A 76 35.92 3.56 11.44
N CYS A 77 36.23 2.49 12.20
CA CYS A 77 37.52 1.82 12.14
C CYS A 77 37.73 1.02 10.84
N LEU A 78 36.64 0.56 10.15
CA LEU A 78 36.73 -0.06 8.83
C LEU A 78 37.29 0.85 7.73
N ASN A 79 37.23 2.16 7.93
CA ASN A 79 37.87 3.11 7.02
C ASN A 79 39.39 3.27 7.26
N LEU A 80 39.88 2.76 8.39
CA LEU A 80 41.29 2.91 8.82
C LEU A 80 42.06 1.59 8.76
N TYR A 81 41.38 0.48 8.99
CA TYR A 81 41.97 -0.86 9.15
C TYR A 81 41.22 -1.90 8.32
N GLU A 82 41.88 -3.00 7.99
CA GLU A 82 41.22 -4.15 7.35
C GLU A 82 40.23 -4.84 8.31
N ALA A 83 39.12 -5.30 7.77
CA ALA A 83 38.08 -5.97 8.55
C ALA A 83 38.61 -7.21 9.30
N GLY A 84 38.45 -7.20 10.61
CA GLY A 84 38.86 -8.32 11.45
C GLY A 84 40.38 -8.40 11.75
N SER A 85 41.17 -7.39 11.36
CA SER A 85 42.59 -7.33 11.74
C SER A 85 42.77 -7.15 13.26
N PRO A 86 43.86 -7.60 13.84
CA PRO A 86 44.15 -7.36 15.26
C PRO A 86 44.16 -5.90 15.64
N GLU A 87 44.63 -5.03 14.72
CA GLU A 87 44.65 -3.58 14.88
C GLU A 87 43.24 -3.01 14.96
N MET A 88 42.34 -3.47 14.09
CA MET A 88 40.92 -3.08 14.12
C MET A 88 40.26 -3.51 15.43
N ILE A 89 40.52 -4.73 15.89
CA ILE A 89 39.96 -5.26 17.16
C ILE A 89 40.40 -4.38 18.33
N ALA A 90 41.67 -3.96 18.37
CA ALA A 90 42.18 -3.07 19.40
C ALA A 90 41.60 -1.66 19.28
N ALA A 91 41.41 -1.14 18.06
CA ALA A 91 40.90 0.21 17.79
C ALA A 91 39.43 0.41 18.18
N ILE A 92 38.63 -0.64 18.23
CA ILE A 92 37.20 -0.54 18.60
C ILE A 92 36.96 -0.63 20.12
N GLU A 93 37.99 -0.90 20.90
CA GLU A 93 37.87 -0.96 22.36
C GLU A 93 37.68 0.45 22.97
N PRO A 94 36.91 0.58 24.07
CA PRO A 94 36.52 1.89 24.61
C PRO A 94 37.68 2.84 24.96
N ASP A 95 38.79 2.28 25.38
CA ASP A 95 39.97 3.06 25.83
C ASP A 95 40.96 3.37 24.68
N SER A 96 40.66 2.99 23.45
CA SER A 96 41.55 3.19 22.32
C SER A 96 41.61 4.69 21.89
N PRO A 97 42.75 5.15 21.32
CA PRO A 97 42.84 6.49 20.73
C PRO A 97 41.79 6.73 19.64
N GLU A 98 41.46 5.71 18.84
CA GLU A 98 40.45 5.75 17.78
C GLU A 98 39.05 5.96 18.35
N SER A 99 38.74 5.32 19.48
CA SER A 99 37.46 5.51 20.17
C SER A 99 37.34 6.94 20.71
N GLN A 100 38.42 7.53 21.22
CA GLN A 100 38.41 8.92 21.64
C GLN A 100 38.26 9.87 20.46
N ALA A 101 38.97 9.63 19.36
CA ALA A 101 38.82 10.40 18.12
C ALA A 101 37.39 10.30 17.53
N PHE A 102 36.79 9.12 17.59
CA PHE A 102 35.40 8.91 17.20
C PHE A 102 34.45 9.75 18.04
N VAL A 103 34.59 9.74 19.37
CA VAL A 103 33.76 10.52 20.29
C VAL A 103 33.91 12.01 20.01
N GLU A 104 35.14 12.50 19.87
CA GLU A 104 35.42 13.91 19.59
C GLU A 104 34.81 14.34 18.24
N GLN A 105 35.07 13.59 17.18
CA GLN A 105 34.61 13.90 15.84
C GLN A 105 33.07 13.96 15.75
N TYR A 106 32.38 12.96 16.27
CA TYR A 106 30.92 12.89 16.15
C TYR A 106 30.21 13.81 17.15
N SER A 107 30.80 14.07 18.33
CA SER A 107 30.29 15.09 19.24
C SER A 107 30.36 16.49 18.61
N ALA A 108 31.46 16.83 17.94
CA ALA A 108 31.62 18.10 17.24
C ALA A 108 30.58 18.26 16.09
N GLN A 109 30.16 17.15 15.47
CA GLN A 109 29.11 17.14 14.45
C GLN A 109 27.68 17.14 15.03
N GLY A 110 27.54 17.18 16.37
CA GLY A 110 26.25 17.21 17.06
C GLY A 110 25.52 15.86 17.08
N TYR A 111 26.25 14.75 17.09
CA TYR A 111 25.72 13.43 17.39
C TYR A 111 25.68 13.20 18.89
N THR A 112 24.69 12.43 19.32
CA THR A 112 24.66 11.87 20.69
C THR A 112 25.52 10.61 20.72
N ILE A 113 26.47 10.57 21.63
CA ILE A 113 27.33 9.41 21.84
C ILE A 113 26.74 8.53 22.94
N ALA A 114 26.73 7.24 22.70
CA ALA A 114 26.29 6.23 23.67
C ALA A 114 27.16 4.97 23.56
N ASN A 115 27.06 4.14 24.58
CA ASN A 115 27.83 2.91 24.67
C ASN A 115 26.90 1.70 24.66
N TYR A 116 27.36 0.62 24.05
CA TYR A 116 26.73 -0.68 24.19
C TYR A 116 26.88 -1.21 25.62
N LEU A 117 25.82 -1.86 26.11
CA LEU A 117 25.78 -2.28 27.52
C LEU A 117 26.71 -3.44 27.85
N GLN A 118 27.00 -4.33 26.89
CA GLN A 118 27.83 -5.51 27.14
C GLN A 118 29.28 -5.26 26.78
N SER A 119 29.57 -4.72 25.62
CA SER A 119 30.92 -4.47 25.14
C SER A 119 31.52 -3.14 25.61
N GLY A 120 30.69 -2.18 26.02
CA GLY A 120 31.12 -0.81 26.33
C GLY A 120 31.52 0.04 25.11
N ARG A 121 31.52 -0.53 23.88
CA ARG A 121 31.93 0.14 22.65
C ARG A 121 31.03 1.31 22.33
N TYR A 122 31.59 2.31 21.66
CA TYR A 122 30.86 3.52 21.33
C TYR A 122 30.05 3.36 20.05
N TYR A 123 28.91 4.06 20.05
CA TYR A 123 28.14 4.35 18.84
C TYR A 123 27.61 5.79 18.92
N ALA A 124 27.37 6.38 17.77
CA ALA A 124 26.88 7.74 17.64
C ALA A 124 25.55 7.75 16.88
N TYR A 125 24.60 8.56 17.32
CA TYR A 125 23.36 8.74 16.59
C TYR A 125 22.91 10.21 16.58
N LYS A 126 22.19 10.58 15.54
CA LYS A 126 21.61 11.93 15.39
C LYS A 126 20.23 11.84 14.81
N ASP A 127 19.24 12.27 15.56
CA ASP A 127 17.85 12.24 15.10
C ASP A 127 17.64 13.14 13.89
N THR A 128 16.88 12.64 12.91
CA THR A 128 16.54 13.41 11.71
C THR A 128 15.24 14.17 11.97
N PRO A 129 15.22 15.50 11.83
CA PRO A 129 14.01 16.29 12.01
C PRO A 129 12.87 15.82 11.11
N VAL A 130 11.64 15.81 11.62
CA VAL A 130 10.45 15.35 10.89
C VAL A 130 10.28 16.06 9.55
N ILE A 131 10.56 17.37 9.51
CA ILE A 131 10.50 18.17 8.28
C ILE A 131 11.47 17.65 7.23
N LYS A 132 12.72 17.34 7.63
CA LYS A 132 13.73 16.77 6.72
C LYS A 132 13.32 15.40 6.21
N ARG A 133 12.74 14.56 7.09
CA ARG A 133 12.22 13.23 6.71
C ARG A 133 11.08 13.35 5.70
N MET A 134 10.16 14.27 5.97
CA MET A 134 9.04 14.57 5.07
C MET A 134 9.53 15.08 3.71
N ALA A 135 10.47 16.01 3.69
CA ALA A 135 11.06 16.51 2.45
C ALA A 135 11.76 15.40 1.65
N ASN A 136 12.54 14.55 2.33
CA ASN A 136 13.20 13.42 1.71
C ASN A 136 12.17 12.40 1.15
N TRP A 137 11.12 12.11 1.89
CA TRP A 137 10.06 11.22 1.43
C TRP A 137 9.36 11.77 0.19
N LEU A 138 9.00 13.05 0.19
CA LEU A 138 8.39 13.71 -0.98
C LEU A 138 9.32 13.72 -2.20
N ALA A 139 10.60 14.01 -1.99
CA ALA A 139 11.59 14.04 -3.08
C ALA A 139 11.78 12.67 -3.73
N HIS A 140 11.58 11.58 -2.97
CA HIS A 140 11.74 10.21 -3.45
C HIS A 140 10.39 9.50 -3.71
N LEU A 141 9.26 10.21 -3.61
CA LEU A 141 7.93 9.63 -3.84
C LEU A 141 7.77 9.12 -5.27
N ILE A 142 8.33 9.84 -6.22
CA ILE A 142 8.35 9.47 -7.63
C ILE A 142 9.79 9.26 -8.04
N VAL A 143 10.12 8.02 -8.37
CA VAL A 143 11.43 7.66 -8.92
C VAL A 143 11.25 7.49 -10.43
N ILE A 144 11.97 8.28 -11.19
CA ILE A 144 11.99 8.18 -12.65
C ILE A 144 13.27 7.46 -13.04
N ASP A 145 13.12 6.26 -13.60
CA ASP A 145 14.20 5.47 -14.13
C ASP A 145 13.98 5.28 -15.63
N THR A 146 14.93 5.74 -16.41
CA THR A 146 14.84 5.69 -17.87
C THR A 146 15.94 4.78 -18.41
N PRO A 147 15.79 4.24 -19.65
CA PRO A 147 16.85 3.46 -20.26
C PRO A 147 18.20 4.20 -20.32
N TRP A 148 18.17 5.53 -20.36
CA TRP A 148 19.39 6.36 -20.42
C TRP A 148 20.01 6.60 -19.05
N SER A 149 19.29 6.43 -17.95
CA SER A 149 19.80 6.54 -16.59
C SER A 149 20.44 5.25 -16.06
N VAL A 150 20.31 4.16 -16.79
CA VAL A 150 20.88 2.86 -16.45
C VAL A 150 22.39 2.94 -16.37
N LYS A 151 22.95 2.50 -15.25
CA LYS A 151 24.38 2.33 -15.03
C LYS A 151 24.72 0.85 -15.09
N ASP A 152 25.50 0.44 -16.04
CA ASP A 152 26.04 -0.91 -16.15
C ASP A 152 27.55 -0.83 -16.34
N GLU A 153 28.28 -1.15 -15.27
CA GLU A 153 29.75 -1.11 -15.28
C GLU A 153 30.35 -2.27 -16.06
N THR A 154 29.61 -3.35 -16.22
CA THR A 154 30.05 -4.55 -16.94
C THR A 154 29.76 -4.48 -18.45
N ASN A 155 28.82 -3.64 -18.84
CA ASN A 155 28.46 -3.43 -20.23
C ASN A 155 28.24 -1.92 -20.52
N PRO A 156 29.33 -1.15 -20.65
CA PRO A 156 29.24 0.30 -20.88
C PRO A 156 28.58 0.66 -22.21
N ASP A 157 28.66 -0.24 -23.21
CA ASP A 157 28.11 -0.05 -24.57
C ASP A 157 26.67 -0.57 -24.69
N LEU A 158 25.95 -0.69 -23.59
CA LEU A 158 24.56 -1.16 -23.56
C LEU A 158 23.68 -0.35 -24.52
N GLU A 159 23.05 -1.04 -25.47
CA GLU A 159 22.09 -0.41 -26.40
C GLU A 159 20.91 0.15 -25.59
N ARG A 160 20.67 1.44 -25.74
CA ARG A 160 19.62 2.17 -24.99
C ARG A 160 18.60 2.72 -25.97
N GLY A 161 17.32 2.51 -25.63
CA GLY A 161 16.24 2.99 -26.48
C GLY A 161 14.87 2.59 -25.91
N LEU A 162 13.84 2.86 -26.68
CA LEU A 162 12.49 2.40 -26.41
C LEU A 162 11.98 1.69 -27.67
N ARG A 163 11.69 0.41 -27.56
CA ARG A 163 11.16 -0.40 -28.66
C ARG A 163 10.07 -1.34 -28.16
N PHE A 164 9.11 -1.62 -29.01
CA PHE A 164 8.12 -2.64 -28.73
C PHE A 164 8.71 -4.03 -29.05
N GLY A 165 8.39 -4.98 -28.21
CA GLY A 165 8.78 -6.37 -28.37
C GLY A 165 7.84 -7.30 -27.62
N THR A 166 8.26 -8.54 -27.44
CA THR A 166 7.50 -9.57 -26.71
C THR A 166 8.23 -9.96 -25.45
N THR A 167 7.47 -10.24 -24.39
CA THR A 167 8.01 -10.86 -23.17
C THR A 167 8.42 -12.30 -23.46
N PRO A 168 9.26 -12.93 -22.61
CA PRO A 168 9.57 -14.37 -22.72
C PRO A 168 8.32 -15.26 -22.66
N THR A 169 7.22 -14.75 -22.13
CA THR A 169 5.94 -15.45 -22.01
C THR A 169 4.96 -15.11 -23.15
N GLY A 170 5.40 -14.36 -24.20
CA GLY A 170 4.61 -14.02 -25.38
C GLY A 170 3.71 -12.79 -25.23
N GLY A 171 3.76 -12.06 -24.11
CA GLY A 171 3.03 -10.80 -23.93
C GLY A 171 3.70 -9.62 -24.63
N VAL A 172 2.96 -8.53 -24.83
CA VAL A 172 3.51 -7.27 -25.37
C VAL A 172 4.37 -6.59 -24.32
N ALA A 173 5.56 -6.14 -24.71
CA ALA A 173 6.49 -5.41 -23.86
C ALA A 173 7.01 -4.16 -24.54
N LEU A 174 7.35 -3.15 -23.75
CA LEU A 174 8.20 -2.03 -24.16
C LEU A 174 9.58 -2.29 -23.57
N ILE A 175 10.56 -2.41 -24.45
CA ILE A 175 11.94 -2.74 -24.08
C ILE A 175 12.75 -1.45 -24.06
N GLY A 176 13.41 -1.19 -22.92
CA GLY A 176 14.15 0.04 -22.72
C GLY A 176 15.63 -0.04 -23.05
N SER A 177 16.32 -1.10 -22.63
CA SER A 177 17.75 -1.23 -22.83
C SER A 177 18.19 -2.68 -22.73
N GLY A 178 19.22 -3.05 -23.44
CA GLY A 178 19.87 -4.35 -23.35
C GLY A 178 18.90 -5.49 -23.60
N THR A 179 18.71 -6.26 -22.60
CA THR A 179 18.07 -7.56 -22.68
C THR A 179 16.59 -7.53 -22.36
N THR A 180 15.83 -8.45 -22.94
CA THR A 180 14.38 -8.54 -22.79
C THR A 180 13.91 -8.78 -21.35
N HIS A 181 14.77 -9.23 -20.43
CA HIS A 181 14.38 -9.56 -19.07
C HIS A 181 14.51 -8.40 -18.08
N LYS A 182 15.33 -7.40 -18.37
CA LYS A 182 15.72 -6.39 -17.38
C LYS A 182 15.05 -5.05 -17.53
N TYR A 183 14.72 -4.68 -18.73
CA TYR A 183 14.28 -3.34 -19.07
C TYR A 183 12.90 -3.38 -19.72
N LEU A 184 12.06 -4.29 -19.22
CA LEU A 184 10.72 -4.47 -19.73
C LEU A 184 9.75 -3.51 -19.07
N LEU A 185 9.04 -2.80 -19.92
CA LEU A 185 7.77 -2.18 -19.60
C LEU A 185 6.68 -3.07 -20.17
N TYR A 186 5.86 -3.69 -19.35
CA TYR A 186 4.79 -4.52 -19.88
C TYR A 186 3.44 -4.15 -19.33
N THR A 187 2.45 -4.40 -20.17
CA THR A 187 1.06 -4.39 -19.75
C THR A 187 0.77 -5.72 -19.08
N ASP A 188 0.75 -5.72 -17.79
CA ASP A 188 0.25 -6.84 -17.00
C ASP A 188 -1.27 -6.70 -16.89
N SER A 189 -2.01 -7.80 -17.03
CA SER A 189 -3.47 -7.81 -16.86
C SER A 189 -3.93 -7.31 -15.50
N ARG A 190 -3.07 -7.32 -14.50
CA ARG A 190 -3.31 -6.82 -13.15
C ARG A 190 -3.06 -5.33 -13.02
N PHE A 191 -2.05 -4.81 -13.74
CA PHE A 191 -1.65 -3.40 -13.66
C PHE A 191 -1.02 -2.93 -14.96
N PRO A 192 -1.82 -2.64 -16.03
CA PRO A 192 -1.30 -2.39 -17.36
C PRO A 192 -0.59 -1.04 -17.54
N TRP A 193 -0.69 -0.11 -16.59
CA TRP A 193 -0.23 1.28 -16.77
C TRP A 193 0.80 1.76 -15.75
N ILE A 194 1.12 0.97 -14.71
CA ILE A 194 2.21 1.29 -13.78
C ILE A 194 3.40 0.41 -14.10
N HIS A 195 4.51 1.06 -14.46
CA HIS A 195 5.67 0.33 -14.84
C HIS A 195 6.89 0.72 -14.01
N GLN A 196 7.49 -0.26 -13.37
CA GLN A 196 8.58 -0.08 -12.43
C GLN A 196 9.88 0.41 -13.09
N ASN A 197 10.01 0.28 -14.41
CA ASN A 197 11.26 0.61 -15.11
C ASN A 197 11.36 2.07 -15.56
N ILE A 198 10.25 2.79 -15.67
CA ILE A 198 10.27 4.21 -16.04
C ILE A 198 9.83 5.09 -14.88
N ILE A 199 8.66 4.81 -14.33
CA ILE A 199 8.11 5.57 -13.21
C ILE A 199 7.75 4.60 -12.12
N THR A 200 8.38 4.75 -10.97
CA THR A 200 8.09 3.98 -9.76
C THR A 200 7.57 4.92 -8.70
N LEU A 201 6.40 4.62 -8.14
CA LEU A 201 5.92 5.28 -6.93
C LEU A 201 6.58 4.60 -5.73
N ASN A 202 7.33 5.35 -4.95
CA ASN A 202 8.03 4.86 -3.78
C ASN A 202 7.33 5.35 -2.51
N PHE A 203 6.49 4.51 -1.93
CA PHE A 203 5.84 4.80 -0.65
C PHE A 203 6.70 4.40 0.57
N GLY A 204 7.93 3.99 0.33
CA GLY A 204 8.85 3.50 1.35
C GLY A 204 8.79 1.99 1.53
N THR A 205 9.43 1.51 2.57
CA THR A 205 9.50 0.09 2.92
C THR A 205 8.50 -0.26 4.01
N SER A 206 7.89 -1.45 3.88
CA SER A 206 6.99 -1.97 4.89
C SER A 206 7.77 -2.47 6.12
N TYR A 207 7.18 -2.27 7.30
CA TYR A 207 7.71 -2.72 8.57
C TYR A 207 6.57 -2.77 9.62
N PRO A 208 6.50 -3.73 10.52
CA PRO A 208 7.46 -4.83 10.74
C PRO A 208 7.21 -6.09 9.90
N THR A 209 6.01 -6.26 9.32
CA THR A 209 5.54 -7.56 8.82
C THR A 209 6.33 -8.04 7.59
N TYR A 210 6.61 -7.18 6.65
CA TYR A 210 7.40 -7.49 5.45
C TYR A 210 8.68 -6.68 5.43
N GLN A 211 9.55 -6.94 6.40
CA GLN A 211 10.74 -6.15 6.68
C GLN A 211 11.60 -5.87 5.45
N GLY A 212 11.75 -4.56 5.15
CA GLY A 212 12.62 -4.11 4.09
C GLY A 212 12.07 -4.31 2.66
N LEU A 213 10.82 -4.80 2.50
CA LEU A 213 10.18 -4.85 1.20
C LEU A 213 9.50 -3.52 0.88
N ASP A 214 9.56 -3.12 -0.38
CA ASP A 214 8.84 -1.98 -0.91
C ASP A 214 7.32 -2.13 -0.70
N VAL A 215 6.65 -1.07 -0.23
CA VAL A 215 5.22 -1.10 0.08
C VAL A 215 4.37 -1.48 -1.13
N LEU A 216 4.68 -0.94 -2.32
CA LEU A 216 3.94 -1.31 -3.53
C LEU A 216 4.17 -2.77 -3.89
N ARG A 217 5.39 -3.26 -3.74
CA ARG A 217 5.69 -4.67 -3.99
C ARG A 217 4.87 -5.59 -3.08
N VAL A 218 4.72 -5.24 -1.79
CA VAL A 218 3.87 -6.00 -0.86
C VAL A 218 2.41 -5.96 -1.29
N LEU A 219 1.88 -4.78 -1.62
CA LEU A 219 0.48 -4.60 -1.99
C LEU A 219 0.11 -5.32 -3.29
N PHE A 220 1.02 -5.32 -4.27
CA PHE A 220 0.79 -5.91 -5.59
C PHE A 220 1.34 -7.33 -5.74
N GLN A 221 2.06 -7.83 -4.75
CA GLN A 221 2.52 -9.21 -4.76
C GLN A 221 1.33 -10.18 -4.83
N SER A 222 1.29 -11.03 -5.86
CA SER A 222 0.29 -12.08 -5.95
C SER A 222 0.44 -13.08 -4.81
N GLN A 223 -0.69 -13.66 -4.40
CA GLN A 223 -0.79 -14.62 -3.31
C GLN A 223 -1.12 -16.02 -3.86
N GLY A 224 -1.12 -17.03 -2.98
CA GLY A 224 -1.44 -18.40 -3.36
C GLY A 224 -0.24 -19.21 -3.84
N THR A 225 -0.49 -20.22 -4.64
CA THR A 225 0.54 -21.12 -5.16
C THR A 225 1.30 -20.46 -6.32
N GLU A 226 2.60 -20.66 -6.36
CA GLU A 226 3.45 -20.18 -7.44
C GLU A 226 3.05 -20.85 -8.77
N VAL A 227 2.83 -20.04 -9.81
CA VAL A 227 2.59 -20.53 -11.17
C VAL A 227 3.94 -20.66 -11.87
N LYS A 228 4.38 -21.88 -12.07
CA LYS A 228 5.61 -22.20 -12.77
C LYS A 228 5.42 -22.15 -14.28
N ARG A 229 6.39 -21.56 -14.97
CA ARG A 229 6.45 -21.51 -16.44
C ARG A 229 7.89 -21.73 -16.91
N PRO A 230 8.08 -22.35 -18.08
CA PRO A 230 9.42 -22.43 -18.67
C PRO A 230 9.88 -21.02 -19.05
N VAL A 231 11.07 -20.64 -18.64
CA VAL A 231 11.72 -19.36 -18.95
C VAL A 231 13.15 -19.64 -19.33
N THR A 232 13.56 -19.16 -20.51
CA THR A 232 14.96 -19.16 -20.96
C THR A 232 15.53 -17.75 -20.73
N PHE A 233 16.58 -17.66 -19.95
CA PHE A 233 17.30 -16.42 -19.66
C PHE A 233 18.41 -16.20 -20.70
N GLU A 234 18.94 -14.98 -20.77
CA GLU A 234 19.94 -14.59 -21.75
C GLU A 234 21.27 -15.33 -21.67
N THR A 235 21.62 -15.76 -20.47
CA THR A 235 22.78 -16.63 -20.23
C THR A 235 22.59 -18.05 -20.78
N GLY A 236 21.42 -18.35 -21.41
CA GLY A 236 21.04 -19.70 -21.80
C GLY A 236 20.53 -20.54 -20.62
N TYR A 237 20.37 -19.97 -19.43
CA TYR A 237 19.81 -20.68 -18.29
C TYR A 237 18.32 -20.91 -18.50
N GLU A 238 17.91 -22.16 -18.45
CA GLU A 238 16.51 -22.56 -18.53
C GLU A 238 16.00 -23.02 -17.17
N ALA A 239 14.83 -22.56 -16.76
CA ALA A 239 14.19 -23.00 -15.55
C ALA A 239 12.67 -22.96 -15.65
N GLU A 240 12.02 -23.92 -15.04
CA GLU A 240 10.62 -23.80 -14.66
C GLU A 240 10.53 -22.87 -13.45
N SER A 241 10.11 -21.65 -13.65
CA SER A 241 10.14 -20.62 -12.63
C SER A 241 8.84 -19.83 -12.62
N GLY A 242 8.36 -19.44 -11.44
CA GLY A 242 7.30 -18.45 -11.28
C GLY A 242 7.75 -17.02 -11.56
N ILE A 243 9.01 -16.83 -11.86
CA ILE A 243 9.59 -15.55 -12.26
C ILE A 243 9.20 -15.28 -13.69
N ILE A 244 8.31 -14.31 -13.89
CA ILE A 244 7.76 -14.02 -15.22
C ILE A 244 8.47 -12.85 -15.85
N PHE A 245 8.99 -11.95 -15.02
CA PHE A 245 9.64 -10.74 -15.50
C PHE A 245 10.61 -10.17 -14.47
N GLY A 246 11.61 -9.47 -14.98
CA GLY A 246 12.52 -8.67 -14.20
C GLY A 246 12.14 -7.20 -14.26
N SER A 247 12.39 -6.45 -13.22
CA SER A 247 12.39 -5.00 -13.24
C SER A 247 13.81 -4.49 -13.14
N LEU A 248 14.05 -3.29 -13.67
CA LEU A 248 15.35 -2.64 -13.60
C LEU A 248 15.64 -2.23 -12.15
N LYS A 249 16.42 -3.04 -11.44
CA LYS A 249 16.97 -2.70 -10.12
C LYS A 249 18.44 -3.06 -10.08
N TYR A 250 19.26 -2.07 -9.83
CA TYR A 250 20.68 -2.25 -9.65
C TYR A 250 20.97 -2.98 -8.34
N LYS A 251 21.82 -4.01 -8.41
CA LYS A 251 22.40 -4.69 -7.26
C LYS A 251 23.92 -4.59 -7.37
N SER A 252 24.59 -4.05 -6.37
CA SER A 252 26.05 -3.94 -6.32
C SER A 252 26.74 -5.30 -6.48
N VAL A 253 26.09 -6.35 -5.98
CA VAL A 253 26.55 -7.75 -6.12
C VAL A 253 25.36 -8.62 -6.46
N LEU A 254 25.45 -9.39 -7.54
CA LEU A 254 24.49 -10.43 -7.88
C LEU A 254 24.69 -11.64 -6.97
N ASP A 255 23.60 -12.19 -6.48
CA ASP A 255 23.67 -13.47 -5.77
C ASP A 255 23.93 -14.65 -6.75
N ARG A 256 24.23 -15.82 -6.20
CA ARG A 256 24.56 -17.01 -7.00
C ARG A 256 23.46 -17.42 -7.99
N MET A 257 22.20 -17.14 -7.67
CA MET A 257 21.06 -17.48 -8.52
C MET A 257 20.85 -16.41 -9.59
N ASP A 258 21.04 -15.15 -9.25
CA ASP A 258 20.97 -14.05 -10.21
C ASP A 258 22.11 -14.09 -11.22
N MET A 259 23.33 -14.41 -10.79
CA MET A 259 24.49 -14.58 -11.70
C MET A 259 24.28 -15.66 -12.78
N LYS A 260 23.50 -16.69 -12.46
CA LYS A 260 23.15 -17.73 -13.45
C LYS A 260 22.14 -17.25 -14.50
N LYS A 261 21.36 -16.24 -14.16
CA LYS A 261 20.25 -15.74 -14.98
C LYS A 261 20.62 -14.48 -15.75
N PHE A 262 21.49 -13.65 -15.20
CA PHE A 262 21.85 -12.34 -15.74
C PHE A 262 23.35 -12.17 -15.93
N THR A 263 23.69 -11.32 -16.87
CA THR A 263 25.08 -11.00 -17.22
C THR A 263 25.57 -9.70 -16.60
N ASP A 264 24.67 -8.93 -15.96
CA ASP A 264 24.99 -7.63 -15.36
C ASP A 264 24.31 -7.45 -13.98
N HIS A 265 24.55 -6.31 -13.35
CA HIS A 265 24.09 -6.00 -11.98
C HIS A 265 22.61 -5.56 -11.87
N TYR A 266 21.86 -5.57 -12.96
CA TYR A 266 20.47 -5.19 -12.97
C TYR A 266 19.57 -6.41 -12.94
N ALA A 267 19.00 -6.70 -11.77
CA ALA A 267 18.06 -7.81 -11.59
C ALA A 267 17.00 -7.46 -10.55
N SER A 268 15.78 -7.76 -10.87
CA SER A 268 14.67 -7.81 -9.92
C SER A 268 13.55 -8.68 -10.48
N PHE A 269 12.87 -9.40 -9.62
CA PHE A 269 11.86 -10.37 -10.05
C PHE A 269 10.60 -10.25 -9.24
N GLU A 270 9.49 -10.50 -9.90
CA GLU A 270 8.23 -10.78 -9.25
C GLU A 270 7.77 -12.20 -9.56
N THR A 271 7.37 -12.89 -8.53
CA THR A 271 6.80 -14.24 -8.63
C THR A 271 5.30 -14.12 -8.91
N GLN A 272 4.84 -14.74 -9.99
CA GLN A 272 3.41 -14.86 -10.26
C GLN A 272 2.83 -16.02 -9.45
N LYS A 273 1.72 -15.74 -8.76
CA LYS A 273 0.94 -16.73 -8.05
C LYS A 273 -0.48 -16.77 -8.63
N ASN A 274 -1.18 -17.86 -8.40
CA ASN A 274 -2.53 -18.10 -8.93
C ASN A 274 -3.64 -17.30 -8.22
N GLN A 275 -3.29 -16.50 -7.23
CA GLN A 275 -4.24 -15.69 -6.46
C GLN A 275 -4.00 -14.20 -6.70
N PRO A 276 -5.05 -13.37 -6.60
CA PRO A 276 -4.88 -11.93 -6.72
C PRO A 276 -3.93 -11.38 -5.65
N SER A 277 -3.37 -10.22 -5.89
CA SER A 277 -2.57 -9.48 -4.92
C SER A 277 -3.42 -9.05 -3.71
N MET A 278 -2.78 -8.56 -2.64
CA MET A 278 -3.49 -8.04 -1.47
C MET A 278 -4.49 -6.94 -1.86
N ILE A 279 -4.03 -5.98 -2.67
CA ILE A 279 -4.91 -4.90 -3.16
C ILE A 279 -5.98 -5.44 -4.11
N GLY A 280 -5.65 -6.44 -4.94
CA GLY A 280 -6.62 -7.10 -5.81
C GLY A 280 -7.71 -7.82 -5.01
N THR A 281 -7.34 -8.49 -3.93
CA THR A 281 -8.29 -9.15 -3.02
C THR A 281 -9.20 -8.12 -2.34
N SER A 282 -8.63 -7.03 -1.82
CA SER A 282 -9.40 -5.93 -1.22
C SER A 282 -10.36 -5.29 -2.24
N PHE A 283 -9.90 -5.07 -3.46
CA PHE A 283 -10.74 -4.52 -4.53
C PHE A 283 -11.92 -5.43 -4.86
N ILE A 284 -11.70 -6.74 -4.98
CA ILE A 284 -12.76 -7.72 -5.23
C ILE A 284 -13.77 -7.72 -4.08
N MET A 285 -13.30 -7.74 -2.82
CA MET A 285 -14.18 -7.64 -1.64
C MET A 285 -14.99 -6.36 -1.64
N GLY A 286 -14.34 -5.22 -1.88
CA GLY A 286 -14.99 -3.91 -1.97
C GLY A 286 -16.05 -3.86 -3.07
N LEU A 287 -15.76 -4.43 -4.24
CA LEU A 287 -16.70 -4.50 -5.37
C LEU A 287 -17.96 -5.28 -5.01
N PHE A 288 -17.81 -6.47 -4.40
CA PHE A 288 -18.95 -7.25 -3.94
C PHE A 288 -19.71 -6.55 -2.80
N ALA A 289 -19.00 -5.94 -1.84
CA ALA A 289 -19.63 -5.16 -0.78
C ALA A 289 -20.42 -3.97 -1.34
N MET A 290 -19.88 -3.27 -2.32
CA MET A 290 -20.56 -2.19 -3.03
C MET A 290 -21.82 -2.71 -3.75
N ALA A 291 -21.73 -3.82 -4.47
CA ALA A 291 -22.89 -4.44 -5.13
C ALA A 291 -24.01 -4.76 -4.13
N VAL A 292 -23.67 -5.40 -2.99
CA VAL A 292 -24.60 -5.67 -1.89
C VAL A 292 -25.20 -4.35 -1.35
N ALA A 293 -24.38 -3.33 -1.16
CA ALA A 293 -24.85 -2.03 -0.67
C ALA A 293 -25.88 -1.38 -1.61
N TYR A 294 -25.64 -1.42 -2.91
CA TYR A 294 -26.58 -0.88 -3.89
C TYR A 294 -27.85 -1.72 -4.00
N ILE A 295 -27.74 -3.05 -3.98
CA ILE A 295 -28.90 -3.97 -4.06
C ILE A 295 -29.81 -3.82 -2.83
N LEU A 296 -29.27 -3.58 -1.65
CA LEU A 296 -30.05 -3.44 -0.41
C LEU A 296 -30.33 -1.97 -0.08
N GLY A 297 -29.33 -1.11 -0.13
CA GLY A 297 -29.42 0.28 0.30
C GLY A 297 -30.38 1.13 -0.52
N LEU A 298 -30.40 0.96 -1.85
CA LEU A 298 -31.34 1.72 -2.70
C LEU A 298 -32.79 1.34 -2.41
N PRO A 299 -33.22 0.06 -2.47
CA PRO A 299 -34.61 -0.31 -2.20
C PRO A 299 -35.05 0.07 -0.78
N PHE A 300 -34.21 -0.16 0.23
CA PHE A 300 -34.54 0.19 1.59
C PHE A 300 -34.61 1.71 1.79
N GLY A 301 -33.72 2.50 1.21
CA GLY A 301 -33.79 3.95 1.21
C GLY A 301 -35.07 4.50 0.56
N VAL A 302 -35.45 3.92 -0.58
CA VAL A 302 -36.74 4.22 -1.24
C VAL A 302 -37.92 3.82 -0.38
N LEU A 303 -37.89 2.66 0.25
CA LEU A 303 -38.94 2.19 1.18
C LEU A 303 -39.12 3.14 2.35
N MET A 304 -38.01 3.60 2.94
CA MET A 304 -38.02 4.61 4.00
C MET A 304 -38.67 5.92 3.53
N ALA A 305 -38.26 6.43 2.38
CA ALA A 305 -38.78 7.67 1.83
C ALA A 305 -40.29 7.60 1.57
N ARG A 306 -40.77 6.50 0.98
CA ARG A 306 -42.19 6.26 0.73
C ARG A 306 -43.04 6.13 2.00
N ASN A 307 -42.40 5.64 3.08
CA ASN A 307 -43.05 5.45 4.38
C ASN A 307 -42.50 6.44 5.41
N LYS A 308 -42.21 7.67 4.98
CA LYS A 308 -41.69 8.72 5.84
C LYS A 308 -42.49 8.82 7.15
N ASP A 309 -41.78 8.88 8.26
CA ASP A 309 -42.28 8.96 9.62
C ASP A 309 -43.09 7.73 10.11
N LYS A 310 -43.24 6.67 9.28
CA LYS A 310 -43.87 5.39 9.63
C LYS A 310 -42.84 4.38 10.14
N PHE A 311 -43.32 3.17 10.51
CA PHE A 311 -42.52 2.10 11.11
C PHE A 311 -41.26 1.74 10.26
N ALA A 312 -41.41 1.56 8.94
CA ALA A 312 -40.28 1.21 8.07
C ALA A 312 -39.20 2.31 8.04
N ASP A 313 -39.59 3.59 8.05
CA ASP A 313 -38.65 4.70 8.12
C ASP A 313 -37.94 4.75 9.48
N LYS A 314 -38.67 4.59 10.58
CA LYS A 314 -38.10 4.56 11.92
C LYS A 314 -37.10 3.41 12.10
N LEU A 315 -37.45 2.21 11.62
CA LEU A 315 -36.57 1.04 11.69
C LEU A 315 -35.28 1.26 10.89
N GLY A 316 -35.39 1.80 9.68
CA GLY A 316 -34.21 2.16 8.87
C GLY A 316 -33.35 3.22 9.53
N MET A 317 -33.96 4.22 10.19
CA MET A 317 -33.21 5.23 10.93
C MET A 317 -32.48 4.64 12.15
N VAL A 318 -33.08 3.69 12.86
CA VAL A 318 -32.40 2.97 13.96
C VAL A 318 -31.18 2.24 13.45
N TYR A 319 -31.28 1.53 12.32
CA TYR A 319 -30.11 0.87 11.71
C TYR A 319 -29.02 1.87 11.31
N ILE A 320 -29.39 2.99 10.65
CA ILE A 320 -28.44 4.03 10.25
C ILE A 320 -27.72 4.62 11.48
N ILE A 321 -28.48 4.97 12.52
CA ILE A 321 -27.93 5.54 13.76
C ILE A 321 -27.01 4.54 14.45
N PHE A 322 -27.40 3.26 14.50
CA PHE A 322 -26.58 2.20 15.08
C PHE A 322 -25.22 2.10 14.37
N ILE A 323 -25.21 2.02 13.05
CA ILE A 323 -23.97 1.90 12.25
C ILE A 323 -23.08 3.15 12.40
N ILE A 324 -23.66 4.35 12.51
CA ILE A 324 -22.90 5.59 12.66
C ILE A 324 -22.35 5.76 14.09
N ALA A 325 -23.15 5.40 15.10
CA ALA A 325 -22.80 5.64 16.51
C ALA A 325 -21.86 4.57 17.08
N VAL A 326 -21.94 3.33 16.60
CA VAL A 326 -21.15 2.22 17.13
C VAL A 326 -19.81 2.16 16.39
N PRO A 327 -18.68 2.05 17.10
CA PRO A 327 -17.37 1.85 16.46
C PRO A 327 -17.37 0.64 15.50
N SER A 328 -16.81 0.82 14.32
CA SER A 328 -16.84 -0.21 13.27
C SER A 328 -16.31 -1.58 13.74
N LEU A 329 -15.26 -1.60 14.55
CA LEU A 329 -14.71 -2.84 15.09
C LEU A 329 -15.74 -3.61 15.93
N ALA A 330 -16.57 -2.92 16.70
CA ALA A 330 -17.54 -3.58 17.57
C ALA A 330 -18.59 -4.38 16.78
N TYR A 331 -19.18 -3.79 15.74
CA TYR A 331 -20.15 -4.54 14.93
C TYR A 331 -19.49 -5.55 13.98
N ILE A 332 -18.26 -5.30 13.51
CA ILE A 332 -17.50 -6.28 12.74
C ILE A 332 -17.21 -7.52 13.59
N ASP A 333 -16.74 -7.33 14.83
CA ASP A 333 -16.49 -8.45 15.75
C ASP A 333 -17.76 -9.17 16.14
N LEU A 334 -18.88 -8.45 16.33
CA LEU A 334 -20.19 -9.05 16.58
C LEU A 334 -20.62 -9.95 15.40
N PHE A 335 -20.54 -9.46 14.16
CA PHE A 335 -20.90 -10.24 12.98
C PHE A 335 -19.94 -11.41 12.74
N ARG A 336 -18.65 -11.22 13.04
CA ARG A 336 -17.66 -12.30 13.01
C ARG A 336 -18.03 -13.39 14.02
N TYR A 337 -18.35 -13.03 15.26
CA TYR A 337 -18.76 -13.97 16.29
C TYR A 337 -20.04 -14.73 15.89
N LEU A 338 -21.06 -14.02 15.45
CA LEU A 338 -22.31 -14.63 14.99
C LEU A 338 -22.10 -15.52 13.77
N GLY A 339 -21.29 -15.08 12.80
CA GLY A 339 -20.98 -15.84 11.58
C GLY A 339 -20.23 -17.14 11.87
N THR A 340 -19.26 -17.09 12.78
CA THR A 340 -18.50 -18.29 13.19
C THR A 340 -19.36 -19.24 14.02
N THR A 341 -20.17 -18.72 14.94
CA THR A 341 -20.91 -19.56 15.89
C THR A 341 -22.16 -20.16 15.27
N LEU A 342 -22.92 -19.39 14.47
CA LEU A 342 -24.21 -19.83 13.92
C LEU A 342 -24.08 -20.48 12.55
N PHE A 343 -23.12 -20.03 11.72
CA PHE A 343 -23.00 -20.45 10.34
C PHE A 343 -21.68 -21.18 10.02
N ASN A 344 -20.85 -21.41 11.03
CA ASN A 344 -19.54 -22.07 10.89
C ASN A 344 -18.67 -21.46 9.80
N LEU A 345 -18.73 -20.11 9.67
CA LEU A 345 -17.89 -19.36 8.73
C LEU A 345 -16.50 -19.12 9.33
N PRO A 346 -15.44 -19.02 8.52
CA PRO A 346 -14.10 -18.78 9.03
C PRO A 346 -13.98 -17.39 9.64
N SER A 347 -13.39 -17.30 10.82
CA SER A 347 -13.17 -16.03 11.54
C SER A 347 -12.11 -15.14 10.87
N VAL A 348 -11.21 -15.75 10.10
CA VAL A 348 -10.11 -15.08 9.41
C VAL A 348 -10.11 -15.52 7.94
N PHE A 349 -9.95 -14.56 7.03
CA PHE A 349 -9.94 -14.81 5.60
C PHE A 349 -8.91 -15.87 5.18
N THR A 350 -7.75 -15.86 5.80
CA THR A 350 -6.64 -16.77 5.48
C THR A 350 -6.86 -18.21 5.90
N THR A 351 -7.92 -18.52 6.67
CA THR A 351 -8.19 -19.89 7.15
C THR A 351 -8.40 -20.86 6.00
N TYR A 352 -9.23 -20.49 5.01
CA TYR A 352 -9.44 -21.27 3.79
C TYR A 352 -8.91 -20.56 2.55
N GLY A 353 -8.49 -19.29 2.69
CA GLY A 353 -7.96 -18.47 1.63
C GLY A 353 -8.98 -18.06 0.57
N PRO A 354 -8.52 -17.39 -0.50
CA PRO A 354 -9.39 -16.84 -1.54
C PRO A 354 -10.05 -17.88 -2.46
N GLY A 355 -9.65 -19.14 -2.39
CA GLY A 355 -10.26 -20.22 -3.16
C GLY A 355 -11.60 -20.72 -2.60
N ASP A 356 -11.93 -20.41 -1.35
CA ASP A 356 -13.17 -20.83 -0.69
C ASP A 356 -14.12 -19.64 -0.52
N VAL A 357 -15.32 -19.76 -1.07
CA VAL A 357 -16.37 -18.72 -1.00
C VAL A 357 -16.72 -18.33 0.44
N ARG A 358 -16.64 -19.26 1.38
CA ARG A 358 -16.94 -19.00 2.80
C ARG A 358 -16.03 -17.93 3.40
N SER A 359 -14.77 -17.86 2.94
CA SER A 359 -13.82 -16.83 3.39
C SER A 359 -14.23 -15.40 3.01
N TRP A 360 -15.01 -15.24 1.95
CA TRP A 360 -15.44 -13.95 1.43
C TRP A 360 -16.67 -13.37 2.15
N ILE A 361 -17.51 -14.23 2.72
CA ILE A 361 -18.85 -13.84 3.23
C ILE A 361 -18.73 -12.78 4.33
N LEU A 362 -18.00 -13.09 5.40
CA LEU A 362 -17.90 -12.17 6.55
C LEU A 362 -17.21 -10.84 6.22
N PRO A 363 -16.09 -10.81 5.51
CA PRO A 363 -15.49 -9.55 5.08
C PRO A 363 -16.40 -8.71 4.19
N ILE A 364 -17.08 -9.33 3.22
CA ILE A 364 -18.00 -8.60 2.32
C ILE A 364 -19.18 -8.02 3.10
N ILE A 365 -19.79 -8.76 4.02
CA ILE A 365 -20.88 -8.26 4.86
C ILE A 365 -20.38 -7.09 5.71
N SER A 366 -19.22 -7.26 6.37
CA SER A 366 -18.65 -6.23 7.23
C SER A 366 -18.38 -4.91 6.50
N LEU A 367 -17.88 -4.98 5.27
CA LEU A 367 -17.65 -3.81 4.41
C LEU A 367 -18.96 -3.21 3.86
N ALA A 368 -19.97 -4.05 3.62
CA ALA A 368 -21.23 -3.61 3.06
C ALA A 368 -22.10 -2.85 4.07
N LEU A 369 -22.07 -3.19 5.36
CA LEU A 369 -22.96 -2.60 6.39
C LEU A 369 -22.91 -1.07 6.45
N PRO A 370 -21.75 -0.40 6.59
CA PRO A 370 -21.68 1.06 6.59
C PRO A 370 -22.10 1.67 5.25
N SER A 371 -21.79 1.01 4.16
CA SER A 371 -22.15 1.45 2.82
C SER A 371 -23.65 1.38 2.58
N ILE A 372 -24.33 0.32 3.08
CA ILE A 372 -25.80 0.21 3.05
C ILE A 372 -26.43 1.35 3.85
N ALA A 373 -25.96 1.63 5.06
CA ALA A 373 -26.50 2.68 5.91
C ALA A 373 -26.39 4.06 5.25
N SER A 374 -25.20 4.35 4.69
CA SER A 374 -24.95 5.60 3.96
C SER A 374 -25.86 5.74 2.74
N LEU A 375 -25.98 4.67 1.95
CA LEU A 375 -26.80 4.68 0.73
C LEU A 375 -28.31 4.80 1.05
N MET A 376 -28.78 4.12 2.10
CA MET A 376 -30.15 4.28 2.61
C MET A 376 -30.43 5.73 3.00
N LEU A 377 -29.52 6.36 3.76
CA LEU A 377 -29.67 7.74 4.24
C LEU A 377 -29.78 8.73 3.06
N TRP A 378 -28.83 8.64 2.12
CA TRP A 378 -28.81 9.56 0.99
C TRP A 378 -29.96 9.30 0.01
N THR A 379 -30.29 8.04 -0.27
CA THR A 379 -31.43 7.68 -1.10
C THR A 379 -32.74 8.22 -0.51
N ARG A 380 -32.94 8.02 0.80
CA ARG A 380 -34.10 8.59 1.51
C ARG A 380 -34.17 10.11 1.34
N ARG A 381 -33.07 10.81 1.58
CA ARG A 381 -33.00 12.28 1.44
C ARG A 381 -33.36 12.73 0.04
N TYR A 382 -32.71 12.20 -0.98
CA TYR A 382 -32.95 12.60 -2.37
C TYR A 382 -34.38 12.28 -2.82
N VAL A 383 -34.94 11.14 -2.47
CA VAL A 383 -36.29 10.77 -2.80
C VAL A 383 -37.30 11.71 -2.11
N VAL A 384 -37.13 12.01 -0.82
CA VAL A 384 -38.00 12.92 -0.08
C VAL A 384 -37.93 14.34 -0.66
N ASP A 385 -36.75 14.84 -1.03
CA ASP A 385 -36.56 16.15 -1.64
C ASP A 385 -37.30 16.22 -2.99
N GLN A 386 -37.18 15.17 -3.81
CA GLN A 386 -37.88 15.10 -5.09
C GLN A 386 -39.39 14.98 -4.91
N MET A 387 -39.90 14.30 -3.88
CA MET A 387 -41.35 14.22 -3.60
C MET A 387 -41.97 15.57 -3.26
N ASN A 388 -41.20 16.51 -2.75
CA ASN A 388 -41.65 17.85 -2.37
C ASN A 388 -41.46 18.88 -3.47
N SER A 389 -40.90 18.54 -4.62
CA SER A 389 -40.62 19.47 -5.71
C SER A 389 -41.88 19.87 -6.49
N ASP A 390 -41.86 21.07 -7.10
CA ASP A 390 -43.03 21.65 -7.79
C ASP A 390 -43.44 20.83 -9.02
N TYR A 391 -42.51 20.21 -9.74
CA TYR A 391 -42.88 19.38 -10.90
C TYR A 391 -43.77 18.18 -10.51
N VAL A 392 -43.69 17.70 -9.26
CA VAL A 392 -44.57 16.64 -8.73
C VAL A 392 -45.99 17.17 -8.56
N LYS A 393 -46.14 18.44 -8.09
CA LYS A 393 -47.44 19.11 -8.02
C LYS A 393 -48.09 19.26 -9.41
N PHE A 394 -47.28 19.67 -10.41
CA PHE A 394 -47.75 19.76 -11.79
C PHE A 394 -48.14 18.40 -12.41
N ALA A 395 -47.35 17.33 -12.10
CA ALA A 395 -47.69 16.00 -12.56
C ALA A 395 -49.02 15.49 -11.97
N LYS A 396 -49.30 15.79 -10.68
CA LYS A 396 -50.59 15.49 -10.04
C LYS A 396 -51.72 16.27 -10.67
N ALA A 397 -51.52 17.57 -10.97
CA ALA A 397 -52.51 18.40 -11.63
C ALA A 397 -52.85 17.92 -13.04
N LYS A 398 -51.90 17.27 -13.73
CA LYS A 398 -52.11 16.60 -15.02
C LYS A 398 -52.84 15.25 -14.94
N GLY A 399 -53.21 14.79 -13.75
CA GLY A 399 -53.95 13.55 -13.55
C GLY A 399 -53.08 12.28 -13.57
N LEU A 400 -51.76 12.38 -13.51
CA LEU A 400 -50.86 11.21 -13.41
C LEU A 400 -51.08 10.47 -12.11
N ASN A 401 -51.09 9.15 -12.18
CA ASN A 401 -51.22 8.32 -10.96
C ASN A 401 -49.95 8.31 -10.11
N GLN A 402 -50.06 7.92 -8.84
CA GLN A 402 -48.91 7.96 -7.90
C GLN A 402 -47.74 7.08 -8.34
N ARG A 403 -47.99 5.95 -9.04
CA ARG A 403 -46.92 5.06 -9.53
C ARG A 403 -46.16 5.71 -10.69
N GLU A 404 -46.88 6.33 -11.61
CA GLU A 404 -46.28 7.06 -12.74
C GLU A 404 -45.44 8.23 -12.27
N ILE A 405 -45.95 9.03 -11.35
CA ILE A 405 -45.20 10.14 -10.75
C ILE A 405 -43.94 9.63 -10.03
N PHE A 406 -44.07 8.56 -9.24
CA PHE A 406 -42.94 8.04 -8.48
C PHE A 406 -41.86 7.47 -9.41
N SER A 407 -42.19 6.54 -10.29
CA SER A 407 -41.24 5.86 -11.17
C SER A 407 -40.72 6.76 -12.29
N GLY A 408 -41.59 7.53 -12.93
CA GLY A 408 -41.24 8.34 -14.08
C GLY A 408 -40.52 9.66 -13.75
N HIS A 409 -40.80 10.22 -12.57
CA HIS A 409 -40.31 11.55 -12.22
C HIS A 409 -39.46 11.56 -10.93
N ILE A 410 -40.00 11.10 -9.80
CA ILE A 410 -39.32 11.21 -8.51
C ILE A 410 -38.08 10.34 -8.47
N PHE A 411 -38.23 9.04 -8.70
CA PHE A 411 -37.13 8.10 -8.61
C PHE A 411 -36.06 8.36 -9.66
N LYS A 412 -36.45 8.66 -10.89
CA LYS A 412 -35.52 8.97 -11.98
C LYS A 412 -34.61 10.15 -11.65
N ASN A 413 -35.17 11.22 -11.06
CA ASN A 413 -34.39 12.38 -10.66
C ASN A 413 -33.57 12.15 -9.40
N ALA A 414 -34.10 11.39 -8.42
CA ALA A 414 -33.41 11.07 -7.18
C ALA A 414 -32.18 10.15 -7.39
N VAL A 415 -32.18 9.31 -8.44
CA VAL A 415 -31.06 8.40 -8.74
C VAL A 415 -29.85 9.12 -9.34
N ILE A 416 -30.04 10.30 -9.97
CA ILE A 416 -28.92 11.01 -10.62
C ILE A 416 -27.76 11.31 -9.65
N PRO A 417 -27.96 11.97 -8.50
CA PRO A 417 -26.87 12.23 -7.56
C PRO A 417 -26.27 10.94 -6.96
N ILE A 418 -27.07 9.89 -6.83
CA ILE A 418 -26.60 8.58 -6.34
C ILE A 418 -25.65 7.95 -7.38
N ALA A 419 -26.06 7.96 -8.67
CA ALA A 419 -25.24 7.44 -9.75
C ALA A 419 -23.91 8.21 -9.91
N GLN A 420 -23.90 9.52 -9.64
CA GLN A 420 -22.67 10.32 -9.65
C GLN A 420 -21.68 9.91 -8.54
N GLY A 421 -22.15 9.26 -7.49
CA GLY A 421 -21.31 8.71 -6.42
C GLY A 421 -20.61 7.39 -6.77
N ILE A 422 -21.06 6.66 -7.80
CA ILE A 422 -20.52 5.34 -8.16
C ILE A 422 -19.01 5.37 -8.46
N PRO A 423 -18.45 6.31 -9.23
CA PRO A 423 -17.02 6.36 -9.48
C PRO A 423 -16.19 6.52 -8.20
N ALA A 424 -16.66 7.34 -7.24
CA ALA A 424 -16.00 7.50 -5.95
C ALA A 424 -16.07 6.22 -5.11
N SER A 425 -17.21 5.53 -5.12
CA SER A 425 -17.37 4.24 -4.45
C SER A 425 -16.47 3.16 -5.05
N LEU A 426 -16.32 3.12 -6.39
CA LEU A 426 -15.38 2.22 -7.06
C LEU A 426 -13.93 2.51 -6.68
N ALA A 427 -13.55 3.80 -6.63
CA ALA A 427 -12.20 4.18 -6.18
C ALA A 427 -11.95 3.78 -4.72
N ALA A 428 -12.96 3.90 -3.84
CA ALA A 428 -12.87 3.46 -2.45
C ALA A 428 -12.67 1.94 -2.31
N CYS A 429 -13.16 1.12 -3.25
CA CYS A 429 -12.92 -0.33 -3.23
C CYS A 429 -11.43 -0.71 -3.34
N ILE A 430 -10.56 0.17 -3.83
CA ILE A 430 -9.12 -0.08 -3.93
C ILE A 430 -8.45 0.03 -2.55
N THR A 431 -8.98 0.90 -1.71
CA THR A 431 -8.40 1.16 -0.37
C THR A 431 -8.92 0.22 0.72
N GLY A 432 -10.01 -0.46 0.49
CA GLY A 432 -10.64 -1.43 1.41
C GLY A 432 -11.66 -0.81 2.32
#